data_c6715c5f4c93c3d8d9a2e03e2c209044
#
_entry.id   c6715c5f4c93c3d8d9a2e03e2c209044
#
_cell.length_a   1.000
_cell.length_b   1.000
_cell.length_c   1.000
_cell.angle_alpha   90.00
_cell.angle_beta   90.00
_cell.angle_gamma   90.00
#
_symmetry.space_group_name_H-M   'P 1'
#
loop_
_entity.id
_entity.type
_entity.pdbx_description
1 polymer ?
#
loop_
_entity_poly.entity_id
_entity_poly.type
_entity_poly.pdbx_seq_one_letter_code
_entity_poly.pdbx_strand_id
1 'polypeptide(L)'
;APRRNFFIFLALFAGMDFTARNIFNQVISGTKFRRPTVIVGINEQSAELAKLLKNNPQLGYQLESILDVANLPELEKLVDEKKINTIIISNNIYHTPRAIEFFYKLIRKKINFYPLSGFYVQISQKIILSHIDQTWFLENLSEGGKNFYEVSKRISDVIFAVVFAIPTIILTPFIALAVKISSKGPVFFRQTRVGQLGHRFLIIKFRTMIANTPDGSAEAGTGATWAQENDPRITRVGKFLRKTRLDELPQLWNIHKGEMSFVGPRAERPEFHDQLKNEIPFYEERYLIKPGLTGWAQVQYRYGSSIKDAAEKLQYDLFYIKHRSLILDFSIILKTINIVIRQGGR
;
A
#
# COMPACT_ATOMS: atom_id res chain seq x y z
N ALA A 1 -23.85 30.93 15.58
CA ALA A 1 -23.43 31.29 14.21
C ALA A 1 -22.11 30.68 13.73
N PRO A 2 -20.95 30.72 14.43
CA PRO A 2 -19.69 30.23 13.86
C PRO A 2 -19.66 28.73 13.58
N ARG A 3 -20.28 27.90 14.40
CA ARG A 3 -20.32 26.44 14.17
C ARG A 3 -21.10 26.05 12.91
N ARG A 4 -22.25 26.69 12.65
CA ARG A 4 -23.06 26.43 11.46
C ARG A 4 -22.29 26.82 10.17
N ASN A 5 -21.62 27.97 10.18
CA ASN A 5 -20.82 28.43 9.05
C ASN A 5 -19.61 27.52 8.78
N PHE A 6 -19.00 26.96 9.81
CA PHE A 6 -17.93 25.96 9.67
C PHE A 6 -18.40 24.70 8.95
N PHE A 7 -19.54 24.13 9.33
CA PHE A 7 -20.08 22.95 8.66
C PHE A 7 -20.54 23.23 7.23
N ILE A 8 -21.12 24.40 6.98
CA ILE A 8 -21.48 24.84 5.62
C ILE A 8 -20.23 24.99 4.76
N PHE A 9 -19.18 25.64 5.28
CA PHE A 9 -17.91 25.77 4.59
C PHE A 9 -17.27 24.40 4.29
N LEU A 10 -17.25 23.49 5.25
CA LEU A 10 -16.72 22.13 5.07
C LEU A 10 -17.50 21.36 4.00
N ALA A 11 -18.85 21.46 3.99
CA ALA A 11 -19.68 20.81 2.99
C ALA A 11 -19.49 21.40 1.58
N LEU A 12 -19.37 22.73 1.47
CA LEU A 12 -19.07 23.41 0.22
C LEU A 12 -17.69 23.03 -0.31
N PHE A 13 -16.68 23.02 0.56
CA PHE A 13 -15.32 22.64 0.20
C PHE A 13 -15.25 21.17 -0.26
N ALA A 14 -15.90 20.26 0.45
CA ALA A 14 -16.00 18.84 0.05
C ALA A 14 -16.75 18.68 -1.29
N GLY A 15 -17.82 19.44 -1.50
CA GLY A 15 -18.56 19.47 -2.77
C GLY A 15 -17.73 20.00 -3.93
N MET A 16 -16.96 21.08 -3.70
CA MET A 16 -16.04 21.62 -4.69
C MET A 16 -14.89 20.64 -5.03
N ASP A 17 -14.28 20.01 -4.02
CA ASP A 17 -13.23 18.98 -4.24
C ASP A 17 -13.79 17.79 -5.03
N PHE A 18 -14.98 17.31 -4.68
CA PHE A 18 -15.62 16.21 -5.39
C PHE A 18 -15.92 16.56 -6.85
N THR A 19 -16.49 17.74 -7.11
CA THR A 19 -16.79 18.21 -8.48
C THR A 19 -15.51 18.45 -9.28
N ALA A 20 -14.51 19.08 -8.69
CA ALA A 20 -13.22 19.30 -9.32
C ALA A 20 -12.53 17.97 -9.70
N ARG A 21 -12.55 16.98 -8.83
CA ARG A 21 -12.02 15.62 -9.13
C ARG A 21 -12.79 14.93 -10.24
N ASN A 22 -14.11 15.02 -10.25
CA ASN A 22 -14.92 14.43 -11.30
C ASN A 22 -14.65 15.08 -12.67
N ILE A 23 -14.62 16.42 -12.71
CA ILE A 23 -14.28 17.17 -13.93
C ILE A 23 -12.85 16.81 -14.39
N PHE A 24 -11.88 16.83 -13.48
CA PHE A 24 -10.50 16.45 -13.78
C PHE A 24 -10.39 15.03 -14.35
N ASN A 25 -11.07 14.06 -13.72
CA ASN A 25 -11.07 12.68 -14.20
C ASN A 25 -11.74 12.57 -15.58
N GLN A 26 -12.84 13.29 -15.84
CA GLN A 26 -13.51 13.29 -17.15
C GLN A 26 -12.64 13.96 -18.22
N VAL A 27 -12.01 15.08 -17.89
CA VAL A 27 -11.12 15.82 -18.81
C VAL A 27 -9.90 14.99 -19.17
N ILE A 28 -9.22 14.38 -18.16
CA ILE A 28 -8.04 13.53 -18.42
C ILE A 28 -8.43 12.21 -19.06
N SER A 29 -9.61 11.68 -18.78
CA SER A 29 -10.12 10.49 -19.49
C SER A 29 -10.35 10.76 -20.97
N GLY A 30 -10.51 12.02 -21.39
CA GLY A 30 -10.58 12.42 -22.79
C GLY A 30 -9.23 12.21 -23.50
N THR A 31 -9.25 11.67 -24.72
CA THR A 31 -8.04 11.35 -25.49
C THR A 31 -7.15 12.58 -25.79
N LYS A 32 -7.74 13.79 -25.87
CA LYS A 32 -7.01 15.03 -26.18
C LYS A 32 -5.97 15.45 -25.14
N PHE A 33 -6.10 15.01 -23.90
CA PHE A 33 -5.22 15.41 -22.79
C PHE A 33 -4.26 14.33 -22.36
N ARG A 34 -4.31 13.15 -23.01
CA ARG A 34 -3.38 12.06 -22.72
C ARG A 34 -2.09 12.26 -23.49
N ARG A 35 -0.99 11.86 -22.88
CA ARG A 35 0.35 11.91 -23.49
C ARG A 35 0.55 10.67 -24.34
N PRO A 36 0.67 10.81 -25.67
CA PRO A 36 0.98 9.69 -26.54
C PRO A 36 2.33 9.09 -26.14
N THR A 37 2.33 7.80 -25.82
CA THR A 37 3.43 7.11 -25.16
C THR A 37 3.80 5.85 -25.94
N VAL A 38 5.10 5.61 -26.11
CA VAL A 38 5.64 4.37 -26.68
C VAL A 38 6.55 3.72 -25.65
N ILE A 39 6.47 2.40 -25.52
CA ILE A 39 7.40 1.59 -24.74
C ILE A 39 8.37 0.93 -25.70
N VAL A 40 9.68 1.05 -25.42
CA VAL A 40 10.74 0.40 -26.21
C VAL A 40 11.41 -0.67 -25.37
N GLY A 41 11.33 -1.89 -25.85
CA GLY A 41 11.79 -3.12 -25.19
C GLY A 41 10.63 -4.01 -24.76
N ILE A 42 10.62 -5.23 -25.31
CA ILE A 42 9.59 -6.23 -25.02
C ILE A 42 10.09 -7.14 -23.92
N ASN A 43 9.43 -7.07 -22.75
CA ASN A 43 9.63 -7.95 -21.61
C ASN A 43 8.36 -8.03 -20.76
N GLU A 44 8.35 -8.85 -19.74
CA GLU A 44 7.19 -9.02 -18.86
C GLU A 44 6.75 -7.70 -18.19
N GLN A 45 7.72 -6.88 -17.76
CA GLN A 45 7.46 -5.58 -17.14
C GLN A 45 6.81 -4.59 -18.11
N SER A 46 7.26 -4.56 -19.36
CA SER A 46 6.66 -3.69 -20.39
C SER A 46 5.21 -4.11 -20.70
N ALA A 47 4.94 -5.41 -20.74
CA ALA A 47 3.58 -5.93 -20.92
C ALA A 47 2.66 -5.59 -19.74
N GLU A 48 3.15 -5.72 -18.49
CA GLU A 48 2.41 -5.34 -17.29
C GLU A 48 2.13 -3.83 -17.26
N LEU A 49 3.15 -3.00 -17.54
CA LEU A 49 2.98 -1.55 -17.64
C LEU A 49 1.97 -1.16 -18.71
N ALA A 50 2.02 -1.80 -19.87
CA ALA A 50 1.06 -1.58 -20.94
C ALA A 50 -0.37 -1.87 -20.51
N LYS A 51 -0.59 -2.97 -19.78
CA LYS A 51 -1.89 -3.31 -19.20
C LYS A 51 -2.34 -2.28 -18.17
N LEU A 52 -1.43 -1.81 -17.31
CA LEU A 52 -1.72 -0.76 -16.33
C LEU A 52 -2.15 0.55 -17.01
N LEU A 53 -1.43 1.01 -18.03
CA LEU A 53 -1.75 2.25 -18.75
C LEU A 53 -3.08 2.14 -19.50
N LYS A 54 -3.37 1.01 -20.14
CA LYS A 54 -4.64 0.77 -20.84
C LYS A 54 -5.83 0.76 -19.88
N ASN A 55 -5.68 0.14 -18.71
CA ASN A 55 -6.77 0.00 -17.74
C ASN A 55 -6.99 1.25 -16.89
N ASN A 56 -6.04 2.20 -16.90
CA ASN A 56 -6.08 3.39 -16.06
C ASN A 56 -5.86 4.68 -16.88
N PRO A 57 -6.84 5.04 -17.74
CA PRO A 57 -6.73 6.24 -18.59
C PRO A 57 -6.51 7.53 -17.81
N GLN A 58 -6.97 7.58 -16.55
CA GLN A 58 -6.80 8.71 -15.63
C GLN A 58 -5.34 9.01 -15.26
N LEU A 59 -4.40 8.11 -15.57
CA LEU A 59 -2.97 8.36 -15.42
C LEU A 59 -2.43 9.39 -16.43
N GLY A 60 -3.23 9.72 -17.46
CA GLY A 60 -2.87 10.74 -18.44
C GLY A 60 -1.89 10.26 -19.51
N TYR A 61 -1.68 8.97 -19.69
CA TYR A 61 -0.84 8.37 -20.72
C TYR A 61 -1.69 7.55 -21.69
N GLN A 62 -1.39 7.66 -22.97
CA GLN A 62 -2.00 6.86 -24.03
C GLN A 62 -0.94 5.99 -24.68
N LEU A 63 -1.01 4.70 -24.46
CA LEU A 63 -0.08 3.76 -25.07
C LEU A 63 -0.43 3.56 -26.55
N GLU A 64 0.47 3.98 -27.45
CA GLU A 64 0.33 3.84 -28.90
C GLU A 64 0.92 2.51 -29.38
N SER A 65 2.12 2.14 -28.90
CA SER A 65 2.80 0.91 -29.30
C SER A 65 3.80 0.43 -28.26
N ILE A 66 4.16 -0.86 -28.37
CA ILE A 66 5.34 -1.46 -27.72
C ILE A 66 6.24 -1.94 -28.84
N LEU A 67 7.46 -1.42 -28.91
CA LEU A 67 8.42 -1.72 -29.97
C LEU A 67 9.63 -2.47 -29.43
N ASP A 68 10.17 -3.34 -30.26
CA ASP A 68 11.50 -3.90 -30.01
C ASP A 68 12.60 -2.92 -30.45
N VAL A 69 13.82 -3.11 -29.91
CA VAL A 69 15.01 -2.33 -30.29
C VAL A 69 15.32 -2.44 -31.79
N ALA A 70 15.00 -3.57 -32.41
CA ALA A 70 15.18 -3.77 -33.85
C ALA A 70 14.31 -2.81 -34.69
N ASN A 71 13.22 -2.31 -34.14
CA ASN A 71 12.22 -1.49 -34.82
C ASN A 71 12.37 0.03 -34.56
N LEU A 72 13.57 0.51 -34.20
CA LEU A 72 13.82 1.95 -33.99
C LEU A 72 13.44 2.84 -35.20
N PRO A 73 13.59 2.44 -36.49
CA PRO A 73 13.11 3.24 -37.62
C PRO A 73 11.59 3.45 -37.64
N GLU A 74 10.82 2.47 -37.15
CA GLU A 74 9.36 2.58 -36.97
C GLU A 74 9.01 3.60 -35.89
N LEU A 75 9.79 3.64 -34.78
CA LEU A 75 9.63 4.63 -33.76
C LEU A 75 9.72 6.05 -34.24
N GLU A 76 10.66 6.35 -35.14
CA GLU A 76 10.84 7.69 -35.74
C GLU A 76 9.59 8.14 -36.49
N LYS A 77 9.00 7.24 -37.31
CA LYS A 77 7.74 7.50 -37.99
C LYS A 77 6.60 7.75 -37.02
N LEU A 78 6.45 6.91 -36.01
CA LEU A 78 5.40 7.06 -34.97
C LEU A 78 5.53 8.38 -34.20
N VAL A 79 6.78 8.82 -33.93
CA VAL A 79 7.03 10.10 -33.26
C VAL A 79 6.42 11.26 -34.04
N ASP A 80 6.58 11.26 -35.36
CA ASP A 80 6.08 12.36 -36.21
C ASP A 80 4.58 12.23 -36.48
N GLU A 81 4.08 11.03 -36.81
CA GLU A 81 2.67 10.79 -37.13
C GLU A 81 1.73 10.91 -35.94
N LYS A 82 2.12 10.32 -34.81
CA LYS A 82 1.30 10.26 -33.58
C LYS A 82 1.64 11.33 -32.54
N LYS A 83 2.61 12.23 -32.87
CA LYS A 83 3.10 13.27 -31.96
C LYS A 83 3.50 12.72 -30.61
N ILE A 84 4.27 11.61 -30.61
CA ILE A 84 4.73 10.97 -29.39
C ILE A 84 5.54 11.97 -28.57
N ASN A 85 5.16 12.13 -27.30
CA ASN A 85 5.87 13.00 -26.38
C ASN A 85 6.51 12.27 -25.18
N THR A 86 6.26 10.97 -25.05
CA THR A 86 6.81 10.15 -23.97
C THR A 86 7.30 8.82 -24.52
N ILE A 87 8.56 8.51 -24.24
CA ILE A 87 9.17 7.23 -24.59
C ILE A 87 9.69 6.58 -23.31
N ILE A 88 9.25 5.35 -23.05
CA ILE A 88 9.66 4.55 -21.92
C ILE A 88 10.60 3.46 -22.42
N ILE A 89 11.83 3.44 -21.93
CA ILE A 89 12.90 2.60 -22.45
C ILE A 89 13.24 1.52 -21.43
N SER A 90 13.28 0.26 -21.86
CA SER A 90 13.71 -0.85 -21.01
C SER A 90 15.19 -0.70 -20.63
N ASN A 91 15.52 -1.03 -19.38
CA ASN A 91 16.83 -0.74 -18.79
C ASN A 91 18.00 -1.37 -19.58
N ASN A 92 17.82 -2.58 -20.10
CA ASN A 92 18.84 -3.27 -20.90
C ASN A 92 19.22 -2.52 -22.19
N ILE A 93 18.33 -1.68 -22.71
CA ILE A 93 18.54 -0.92 -23.94
C ILE A 93 19.49 0.26 -23.73
N TYR A 94 19.55 0.82 -22.53
CA TYR A 94 20.52 1.87 -22.18
C TYR A 94 21.99 1.44 -22.31
N HIS A 95 22.25 0.14 -22.41
CA HIS A 95 23.61 -0.38 -22.63
C HIS A 95 23.93 -0.65 -24.14
N THR A 96 23.00 -0.30 -25.05
CA THR A 96 23.17 -0.51 -26.49
C THR A 96 23.58 0.82 -27.16
N PRO A 97 24.85 1.01 -27.58
CA PRO A 97 25.36 2.29 -28.10
C PRO A 97 24.53 2.84 -29.26
N ARG A 98 24.10 1.96 -30.17
CA ARG A 98 23.29 2.33 -31.36
C ARG A 98 21.90 2.88 -30.94
N ALA A 99 21.31 2.32 -29.92
CA ALA A 99 20.02 2.80 -29.42
C ALA A 99 20.16 4.15 -28.72
N ILE A 100 21.23 4.34 -27.91
CA ILE A 100 21.51 5.62 -27.26
C ILE A 100 21.68 6.74 -28.31
N GLU A 101 22.47 6.50 -29.34
CA GLU A 101 22.67 7.49 -30.41
C GLU A 101 21.36 7.87 -31.10
N PHE A 102 20.48 6.89 -31.32
CA PHE A 102 19.16 7.12 -31.89
C PHE A 102 18.29 7.99 -30.97
N PHE A 103 18.18 7.64 -29.69
CA PHE A 103 17.39 8.43 -28.74
C PHE A 103 17.96 9.83 -28.52
N TYR A 104 19.26 9.98 -28.55
CA TYR A 104 19.92 11.29 -28.45
C TYR A 104 19.50 12.24 -29.60
N LYS A 105 19.35 11.75 -30.84
CA LYS A 105 18.81 12.53 -31.96
C LYS A 105 17.38 12.99 -31.72
N LEU A 106 16.55 12.16 -31.02
CA LEU A 106 15.16 12.48 -30.75
C LEU A 106 14.98 13.50 -29.61
N ILE A 107 15.98 13.81 -28.78
CA ILE A 107 15.90 14.83 -27.73
C ILE A 107 15.45 16.18 -28.28
N ARG A 108 15.86 16.53 -29.50
CA ARG A 108 15.48 17.79 -30.16
C ARG A 108 13.99 17.90 -30.49
N LYS A 109 13.24 16.79 -30.47
CA LYS A 109 11.78 16.74 -30.70
C LYS A 109 10.95 16.95 -29.42
N LYS A 110 11.56 17.42 -28.32
CA LYS A 110 10.90 17.68 -27.01
C LYS A 110 10.19 16.46 -26.43
N ILE A 111 10.79 15.29 -26.56
CA ILE A 111 10.28 14.01 -26.05
C ILE A 111 10.82 13.79 -24.63
N ASN A 112 9.97 13.30 -23.73
CA ASN A 112 10.36 12.87 -22.40
C ASN A 112 10.77 11.40 -22.42
N PHE A 113 11.97 11.11 -21.94
CA PHE A 113 12.49 9.76 -21.84
C PHE A 113 12.46 9.30 -20.39
N TYR A 114 11.94 8.11 -20.16
CA TYR A 114 11.88 7.49 -18.85
C TYR A 114 12.45 6.07 -18.88
N PRO A 115 13.27 5.68 -17.90
CA PRO A 115 13.63 4.27 -17.72
C PRO A 115 12.39 3.48 -17.28
N LEU A 116 12.19 2.30 -17.87
CA LEU A 116 11.01 1.46 -17.63
C LEU A 116 10.81 1.15 -16.16
N SER A 117 11.87 0.77 -15.43
CA SER A 117 11.80 0.46 -14.02
C SER A 117 11.35 1.64 -13.17
N GLY A 118 11.94 2.83 -13.38
CA GLY A 118 11.57 4.04 -12.66
C GLY A 118 10.14 4.48 -12.94
N PHE A 119 9.75 4.46 -14.22
CA PHE A 119 8.40 4.80 -14.63
C PHE A 119 7.35 3.81 -14.09
N TYR A 120 7.68 2.52 -14.11
CA TYR A 120 6.82 1.50 -13.54
C TYR A 120 6.57 1.73 -12.05
N VAL A 121 7.62 1.99 -11.26
CA VAL A 121 7.50 2.31 -9.83
C VAL A 121 6.63 3.54 -9.60
N GLN A 122 6.81 4.58 -10.41
CA GLN A 122 6.01 5.81 -10.31
C GLN A 122 4.52 5.56 -10.56
N ILE A 123 4.18 4.73 -11.54
CA ILE A 123 2.79 4.45 -11.93
C ILE A 123 2.15 3.40 -11.03
N SER A 124 2.84 2.28 -10.78
CA SER A 124 2.30 1.16 -10.01
C SER A 124 2.36 1.36 -8.50
N GLN A 125 3.24 2.27 -8.06
CA GLN A 125 3.52 2.56 -6.64
C GLN A 125 3.89 1.29 -5.85
N LYS A 126 4.64 0.39 -6.51
CA LYS A 126 5.24 -0.81 -5.95
C LYS A 126 6.65 -1.03 -6.51
N ILE A 127 7.49 -1.77 -5.80
CA ILE A 127 8.87 -2.09 -6.21
C ILE A 127 8.92 -3.56 -6.63
N ILE A 128 9.38 -3.81 -7.85
CA ILE A 128 9.43 -5.17 -8.42
C ILE A 128 10.59 -5.94 -7.81
N LEU A 129 10.32 -7.09 -7.18
CA LEU A 129 11.32 -7.90 -6.50
C LEU A 129 12.39 -8.47 -7.44
N SER A 130 12.05 -8.78 -8.69
CA SER A 130 13.01 -9.30 -9.67
C SER A 130 14.06 -8.28 -10.15
N HIS A 131 13.91 -7.00 -9.79
CA HIS A 131 14.79 -5.91 -10.24
C HIS A 131 15.56 -5.26 -9.08
N ILE A 132 15.50 -5.85 -7.90
CA ILE A 132 16.24 -5.40 -6.72
C ILE A 132 17.27 -6.44 -6.30
N ASP A 133 18.40 -5.94 -5.85
CA ASP A 133 19.49 -6.67 -5.25
C ASP A 133 19.97 -5.97 -3.98
N GLN A 134 20.99 -6.46 -3.34
CA GLN A 134 21.56 -5.83 -2.16
C GLN A 134 22.07 -4.41 -2.45
N THR A 135 22.61 -4.16 -3.64
CA THR A 135 23.09 -2.83 -4.07
C THR A 135 21.93 -1.84 -4.11
N TRP A 136 20.78 -2.28 -4.64
CA TRP A 136 19.61 -1.46 -4.68
C TRP A 136 19.19 -0.95 -3.29
N PHE A 137 19.28 -1.79 -2.26
CA PHE A 137 18.93 -1.36 -0.89
C PHE A 137 19.91 -0.31 -0.37
N LEU A 138 21.22 -0.48 -0.61
CA LEU A 138 22.24 0.50 -0.22
C LEU A 138 22.03 1.85 -0.90
N GLU A 139 21.66 1.85 -2.17
CA GLU A 139 21.44 3.09 -2.95
C GLU A 139 20.11 3.78 -2.63
N ASN A 140 19.08 3.02 -2.29
CA ASN A 140 17.71 3.53 -2.23
C ASN A 140 17.12 3.65 -0.81
N LEU A 141 17.71 2.99 0.19
CA LEU A 141 17.25 3.04 1.57
C LEU A 141 18.26 3.78 2.47
N SER A 142 18.53 5.06 2.17
CA SER A 142 19.34 5.87 3.07
C SER A 142 18.51 6.29 4.30
N GLU A 143 18.82 5.71 5.45
CA GLU A 143 18.12 5.97 6.71
C GLU A 143 18.62 7.26 7.40
N GLY A 144 19.88 7.65 7.17
CA GLY A 144 20.50 8.80 7.85
C GLY A 144 19.84 10.15 7.64
N GLY A 145 19.10 10.34 6.54
CA GLY A 145 18.37 11.59 6.26
C GLY A 145 16.94 11.64 6.82
N LYS A 146 16.44 10.59 7.47
CA LYS A 146 15.03 10.48 7.88
C LYS A 146 14.77 10.76 9.36
N ASN A 147 15.76 11.21 10.13
CA ASN A 147 15.62 11.46 11.57
C ASN A 147 14.46 12.40 11.91
N PHE A 148 14.31 13.50 11.17
CA PHE A 148 13.21 14.44 11.38
C PHE A 148 11.84 13.79 11.13
N TYR A 149 11.72 12.97 10.09
CA TYR A 149 10.51 12.22 9.80
C TYR A 149 10.19 11.24 10.91
N GLU A 150 11.17 10.43 11.38
CA GLU A 150 10.96 9.42 12.42
C GLU A 150 10.50 10.05 13.75
N VAL A 151 11.11 11.17 14.17
CA VAL A 151 10.69 11.90 15.36
C VAL A 151 9.29 12.47 15.19
N SER A 152 9.01 13.13 14.06
CA SER A 152 7.71 13.72 13.77
C SER A 152 6.61 12.65 13.67
N LYS A 153 6.93 11.51 13.06
CA LYS A 153 6.04 10.35 12.98
C LYS A 153 5.74 9.80 14.38
N ARG A 154 6.76 9.64 15.23
CA ARG A 154 6.55 9.16 16.60
C ARG A 154 5.66 10.08 17.42
N ILE A 155 5.88 11.40 17.31
CA ILE A 155 5.02 12.40 17.97
C ILE A 155 3.58 12.28 17.48
N SER A 156 3.37 12.18 16.16
CA SER A 156 2.04 12.01 15.56
C SER A 156 1.37 10.72 16.02
N ASP A 157 2.11 9.60 16.03
CA ASP A 157 1.61 8.31 16.51
C ASP A 157 1.12 8.40 17.97
N VAL A 158 1.90 9.03 18.85
CA VAL A 158 1.51 9.19 20.26
C VAL A 158 0.27 10.10 20.39
N ILE A 159 0.25 11.25 19.71
CA ILE A 159 -0.89 12.17 19.74
C ILE A 159 -2.16 11.46 19.26
N PHE A 160 -2.13 10.80 18.12
CA PHE A 160 -3.30 10.09 17.59
C PHE A 160 -3.69 8.90 18.49
N ALA A 161 -2.72 8.15 19.05
CA ALA A 161 -3.01 7.08 19.98
C ALA A 161 -3.76 7.60 21.20
N VAL A 162 -3.35 8.72 21.79
CA VAL A 162 -4.02 9.34 22.94
C VAL A 162 -5.41 9.86 22.55
N VAL A 163 -5.53 10.58 21.43
CA VAL A 163 -6.81 11.11 20.94
C VAL A 163 -7.83 10.00 20.69
N PHE A 164 -7.42 8.92 20.03
CA PHE A 164 -8.30 7.78 19.74
C PHE A 164 -8.49 6.85 20.95
N ALA A 165 -7.61 6.89 21.95
CA ALA A 165 -7.81 6.13 23.20
C ALA A 165 -9.05 6.60 23.96
N ILE A 166 -9.37 7.89 23.96
CA ILE A 166 -10.53 8.45 24.67
C ILE A 166 -11.85 7.77 24.22
N PRO A 167 -12.26 7.85 22.95
CA PRO A 167 -13.46 7.15 22.48
C PRO A 167 -13.34 5.62 22.63
N THR A 168 -12.14 5.05 22.49
CA THR A 168 -11.91 3.61 22.69
C THR A 168 -12.23 3.18 24.11
N ILE A 169 -11.77 3.92 25.12
CA ILE A 169 -12.04 3.63 26.53
C ILE A 169 -13.55 3.68 26.80
N ILE A 170 -14.26 4.68 26.26
CA ILE A 170 -15.71 4.82 26.39
C ILE A 170 -16.45 3.64 25.73
N LEU A 171 -16.01 3.19 24.58
CA LEU A 171 -16.63 2.08 23.82
C LEU A 171 -16.28 0.70 24.38
N THR A 172 -15.14 0.56 25.05
CA THR A 172 -14.62 -0.74 25.53
C THR A 172 -15.62 -1.51 26.38
N PRO A 173 -16.33 -0.94 27.38
CA PRO A 173 -17.29 -1.71 28.20
C PRO A 173 -18.45 -2.26 27.36
N PHE A 174 -18.96 -1.51 26.42
CA PHE A 174 -20.03 -1.94 25.49
C PHE A 174 -19.58 -3.06 24.57
N ILE A 175 -18.40 -2.91 23.97
CA ILE A 175 -17.81 -3.94 23.09
C ILE A 175 -17.49 -5.19 23.92
N ALA A 176 -16.94 -5.05 25.13
CA ALA A 176 -16.63 -6.15 26.03
C ALA A 176 -17.87 -6.97 26.40
N LEU A 177 -18.97 -6.27 26.70
CA LEU A 177 -20.25 -6.93 27.00
C LEU A 177 -20.78 -7.69 25.79
N ALA A 178 -20.78 -7.06 24.61
CA ALA A 178 -21.22 -7.68 23.35
C ALA A 178 -20.39 -8.92 23.01
N VAL A 179 -19.05 -8.86 23.15
CA VAL A 179 -18.15 -10.00 22.94
C VAL A 179 -18.42 -11.13 23.93
N LYS A 180 -18.66 -10.83 25.21
CA LYS A 180 -18.98 -11.83 26.25
C LYS A 180 -20.31 -12.52 26.01
N ILE A 181 -21.33 -11.79 25.59
CA ILE A 181 -22.65 -12.35 25.26
C ILE A 181 -22.56 -13.21 23.98
N SER A 182 -21.71 -12.85 23.00
CA SER A 182 -21.63 -13.57 21.73
C SER A 182 -20.99 -14.95 21.82
N SER A 183 -20.07 -15.17 22.75
CA SER A 183 -19.41 -16.47 22.98
C SER A 183 -18.63 -16.50 24.31
N LYS A 184 -18.44 -17.69 24.87
CA LYS A 184 -17.62 -17.91 26.09
C LYS A 184 -16.13 -17.58 25.79
N GLY A 185 -15.41 -17.11 26.83
CA GLY A 185 -13.96 -16.83 26.75
C GLY A 185 -13.57 -15.38 27.07
N PRO A 186 -12.31 -14.98 26.88
CA PRO A 186 -11.81 -13.64 27.20
C PRO A 186 -12.37 -12.58 26.23
N VAL A 187 -12.37 -11.31 26.66
CA VAL A 187 -12.78 -10.15 25.83
C VAL A 187 -11.72 -9.86 24.77
N PHE A 188 -10.46 -9.97 25.17
CA PHE A 188 -9.32 -9.66 24.30
C PHE A 188 -8.72 -10.93 23.72
N PHE A 189 -8.31 -10.85 22.48
CA PHE A 189 -7.45 -11.79 21.80
C PHE A 189 -6.02 -11.26 21.82
N ARG A 190 -5.07 -12.11 22.12
CA ARG A 190 -3.65 -11.78 22.16
C ARG A 190 -2.88 -12.75 21.28
N GLN A 191 -1.92 -12.22 20.50
CA GLN A 191 -1.12 -13.04 19.61
C GLN A 191 0.26 -12.43 19.41
N THR A 192 1.29 -13.28 19.42
CA THR A 192 2.66 -12.84 19.09
C THR A 192 2.76 -12.47 17.61
N ARG A 193 3.43 -11.38 17.34
CA ARG A 193 3.71 -10.86 15.99
C ARG A 193 5.18 -10.46 15.86
N VAL A 194 5.64 -10.43 14.61
CA VAL A 194 6.98 -9.93 14.25
C VAL A 194 6.89 -8.43 14.04
N GLY A 195 7.72 -7.69 14.76
CA GLY A 195 7.82 -6.23 14.72
C GLY A 195 9.12 -5.76 14.07
N GLN A 196 9.50 -4.51 14.39
CA GLN A 196 10.71 -3.89 13.84
C GLN A 196 11.96 -4.72 14.16
N LEU A 197 12.85 -4.86 13.18
CA LEU A 197 14.10 -5.63 13.25
C LEU A 197 13.91 -7.09 13.75
N GLY A 198 12.74 -7.67 13.48
CA GLY A 198 12.43 -9.04 13.85
C GLY A 198 12.02 -9.23 15.33
N HIS A 199 11.99 -8.17 16.14
CA HIS A 199 11.56 -8.27 17.53
C HIS A 199 10.11 -8.74 17.65
N ARG A 200 9.86 -9.72 18.51
CA ARG A 200 8.52 -10.25 18.75
C ARG A 200 7.79 -9.40 19.78
N PHE A 201 6.54 -9.08 19.53
CA PHE A 201 5.66 -8.37 20.46
C PHE A 201 4.26 -8.98 20.50
N LEU A 202 3.47 -8.63 21.53
CA LEU A 202 2.14 -9.15 21.72
C LEU A 202 1.10 -8.15 21.22
N ILE A 203 0.43 -8.46 20.10
CA ILE A 203 -0.69 -7.66 19.59
C ILE A 203 -1.96 -7.95 20.40
N ILE A 204 -2.75 -6.90 20.66
CA ILE A 204 -4.00 -7.00 21.42
C ILE A 204 -5.15 -6.56 20.52
N LYS A 205 -6.23 -7.36 20.45
CA LYS A 205 -7.47 -7.06 19.72
C LYS A 205 -8.69 -7.43 20.55
N PHE A 206 -9.85 -6.88 20.23
CA PHE A 206 -11.10 -7.50 20.69
C PHE A 206 -11.30 -8.85 20.01
N ARG A 207 -11.75 -9.83 20.77
CA ARG A 207 -12.03 -11.15 20.24
C ARG A 207 -13.22 -11.11 19.28
N THR A 208 -13.02 -11.67 18.09
CA THR A 208 -14.03 -11.72 17.02
C THR A 208 -14.43 -13.14 16.65
N MET A 209 -13.73 -14.15 17.18
CA MET A 209 -13.95 -15.57 16.93
C MET A 209 -14.30 -16.29 18.23
N ILE A 210 -14.87 -17.49 18.11
CA ILE A 210 -15.09 -18.40 19.24
C ILE A 210 -13.71 -18.80 19.77
N ALA A 211 -13.48 -18.59 21.09
CA ALA A 211 -12.20 -18.89 21.72
C ALA A 211 -12.12 -20.38 22.07
N ASN A 212 -11.04 -21.02 21.69
CA ASN A 212 -10.69 -22.38 22.07
C ASN A 212 -9.54 -22.43 23.09
N THR A 213 -8.85 -21.30 23.28
CA THR A 213 -7.69 -21.16 24.17
C THR A 213 -7.83 -19.95 25.10
N PRO A 214 -7.11 -19.90 26.25
CA PRO A 214 -7.19 -18.81 27.23
C PRO A 214 -6.76 -17.43 26.70
N ASP A 215 -5.93 -17.37 25.67
CA ASP A 215 -5.49 -16.13 24.97
C ASP A 215 -6.55 -15.59 24.00
N GLY A 216 -7.68 -16.29 23.86
CA GLY A 216 -8.77 -15.93 22.95
C GLY A 216 -8.61 -16.43 21.52
N SER A 217 -7.64 -17.31 21.26
CA SER A 217 -7.46 -17.90 19.92
C SER A 217 -8.55 -18.93 19.61
N ALA A 218 -8.97 -18.96 18.35
CA ALA A 218 -9.88 -19.95 17.80
C ALA A 218 -9.13 -21.18 17.23
N GLU A 219 -7.80 -21.21 17.32
CA GLU A 219 -6.95 -22.28 16.81
C GLU A 219 -6.68 -23.30 17.93
N ALA A 220 -7.37 -24.42 17.91
CA ALA A 220 -7.12 -25.54 18.84
C ALA A 220 -6.22 -26.56 18.15
N GLY A 221 -4.88 -26.45 18.30
CA GLY A 221 -3.94 -27.51 17.88
C GLY A 221 -3.77 -27.75 16.37
N THR A 222 -4.47 -27.01 15.52
CA THR A 222 -4.44 -27.17 14.05
C THR A 222 -3.35 -26.38 13.34
N GLY A 223 -2.45 -25.72 14.09
CA GLY A 223 -1.44 -24.81 13.54
C GLY A 223 -1.98 -23.47 13.03
N ALA A 224 -1.07 -22.65 12.53
CA ALA A 224 -1.40 -21.33 12.01
C ALA A 224 -2.11 -21.46 10.65
N THR A 225 -3.35 -20.96 10.56
CA THR A 225 -4.08 -20.90 9.31
C THR A 225 -4.38 -19.46 8.91
N TRP A 226 -4.28 -19.15 7.62
CA TRP A 226 -4.74 -17.86 7.12
C TRP A 226 -6.25 -17.74 7.25
N ALA A 227 -6.73 -16.56 7.65
CA ALA A 227 -8.16 -16.30 7.79
C ALA A 227 -8.86 -16.40 6.43
N GLN A 228 -9.91 -17.21 6.36
CA GLN A 228 -10.78 -17.34 5.19
C GLN A 228 -11.88 -16.27 5.19
N GLU A 229 -12.46 -15.99 4.01
CA GLU A 229 -13.47 -14.93 3.87
C GLU A 229 -14.75 -15.22 4.67
N ASN A 230 -15.20 -16.45 4.68
CA ASN A 230 -16.39 -16.91 5.43
C ASN A 230 -16.01 -17.95 6.50
N ASP A 231 -15.12 -17.55 7.41
CA ASP A 231 -14.66 -18.42 8.48
C ASP A 231 -15.80 -18.66 9.49
N PRO A 232 -16.26 -19.91 9.67
CA PRO A 232 -17.39 -20.26 10.55
C PRO A 232 -17.10 -19.95 12.02
N ARG A 233 -15.85 -19.77 12.41
CA ARG A 233 -15.44 -19.42 13.77
C ARG A 233 -15.77 -17.98 14.14
N ILE A 234 -16.08 -17.11 13.17
CA ILE A 234 -16.39 -15.70 13.40
C ILE A 234 -17.78 -15.54 14.00
N THR A 235 -17.89 -14.90 15.17
CA THR A 235 -19.18 -14.59 15.78
C THR A 235 -19.92 -13.46 15.03
N ARG A 236 -21.25 -13.33 15.22
CA ARG A 236 -22.03 -12.23 14.62
C ARG A 236 -21.50 -10.86 15.06
N VAL A 237 -21.18 -10.69 16.33
CA VAL A 237 -20.55 -9.48 16.89
C VAL A 237 -19.15 -9.30 16.27
N GLY A 238 -18.37 -10.38 16.18
CA GLY A 238 -17.06 -10.36 15.54
C GLY A 238 -17.08 -9.92 14.09
N LYS A 239 -18.09 -10.32 13.32
CA LYS A 239 -18.27 -9.87 11.92
C LYS A 239 -18.50 -8.35 11.86
N PHE A 240 -19.30 -7.79 12.74
CA PHE A 240 -19.52 -6.34 12.85
C PHE A 240 -18.22 -5.61 13.23
N LEU A 241 -17.52 -6.09 14.28
CA LEU A 241 -16.27 -5.48 14.74
C LEU A 241 -15.19 -5.47 13.63
N ARG A 242 -15.03 -6.57 12.90
CA ARG A 242 -14.08 -6.65 11.76
C ARG A 242 -14.46 -5.71 10.62
N LYS A 243 -15.75 -5.64 10.28
CA LYS A 243 -16.25 -4.75 9.23
C LYS A 243 -15.98 -3.27 9.54
N THR A 244 -16.11 -2.89 10.79
CA THR A 244 -15.89 -1.52 11.30
C THR A 244 -14.46 -1.26 11.76
N ARG A 245 -13.57 -2.27 11.76
CA ARG A 245 -12.21 -2.22 12.32
C ARG A 245 -12.15 -1.89 13.83
N LEU A 246 -13.26 -1.95 14.53
CA LEU A 246 -13.31 -1.72 15.97
C LEU A 246 -12.55 -2.80 16.76
N ASP A 247 -12.41 -3.99 16.20
CA ASP A 247 -11.62 -5.07 16.79
C ASP A 247 -10.13 -4.71 16.97
N GLU A 248 -9.61 -3.80 16.18
CA GLU A 248 -8.20 -3.40 16.19
C GLU A 248 -7.91 -2.22 17.14
N LEU A 249 -8.93 -1.58 17.74
CA LEU A 249 -8.75 -0.44 18.65
C LEU A 249 -7.80 -0.71 19.83
N PRO A 250 -7.77 -1.90 20.49
CA PRO A 250 -6.81 -2.15 21.56
C PRO A 250 -5.33 -2.06 21.15
N GLN A 251 -5.01 -2.13 19.84
CA GLN A 251 -3.65 -1.94 19.33
C GLN A 251 -3.13 -0.50 19.50
N LEU A 252 -3.98 0.48 19.81
CA LEU A 252 -3.54 1.82 20.24
C LEU A 252 -2.56 1.75 21.41
N TRP A 253 -2.68 0.72 22.27
CA TRP A 253 -1.74 0.45 23.34
C TRP A 253 -0.37 0.02 22.82
N ASN A 254 -0.32 -0.82 21.77
CA ASN A 254 0.93 -1.20 21.12
C ASN A 254 1.62 0.00 20.44
N ILE A 255 0.80 0.91 19.85
CA ILE A 255 1.31 2.16 19.26
C ILE A 255 1.87 3.07 20.35
N HIS A 256 1.15 3.24 21.46
CA HIS A 256 1.60 4.04 22.60
C HIS A 256 2.93 3.53 23.17
N LYS A 257 3.09 2.22 23.33
CA LYS A 257 4.35 1.59 23.73
C LYS A 257 5.50 1.76 22.71
N GLY A 258 5.18 2.02 21.44
CA GLY A 258 6.18 2.11 20.37
C GLY A 258 6.52 0.79 19.70
N GLU A 259 5.75 -0.27 19.96
CA GLU A 259 5.85 -1.57 19.31
C GLU A 259 5.27 -1.51 17.87
N MET A 260 4.32 -0.59 17.65
CA MET A 260 3.64 -0.33 16.38
C MET A 260 3.60 1.18 16.06
N SER A 261 3.20 1.49 14.85
CA SER A 261 2.84 2.80 14.34
C SER A 261 1.42 2.79 13.76
N PHE A 262 0.81 3.94 13.50
CA PHE A 262 -0.45 3.98 12.73
C PHE A 262 -0.23 3.48 11.30
N VAL A 263 0.87 3.86 10.67
CA VAL A 263 1.17 3.49 9.29
C VAL A 263 2.48 2.73 9.20
N GLY A 264 2.44 1.55 8.57
CA GLY A 264 3.59 0.68 8.36
C GLY A 264 3.18 -0.66 7.73
N PRO A 265 4.12 -1.55 7.42
CA PRO A 265 3.83 -2.92 7.00
C PRO A 265 2.99 -3.65 8.05
N ARG A 266 2.08 -4.52 7.60
CA ARG A 266 1.28 -5.30 8.56
C ARG A 266 2.15 -6.27 9.36
N ALA A 267 2.01 -6.27 10.69
CA ALA A 267 2.70 -7.22 11.56
C ALA A 267 2.30 -8.67 11.22
N GLU A 268 3.28 -9.50 10.85
CA GLU A 268 3.04 -10.90 10.47
C GLU A 268 3.19 -11.83 11.67
N ARG A 269 2.61 -13.03 11.58
CA ARG A 269 2.79 -14.09 12.58
C ARG A 269 4.18 -14.73 12.44
N PRO A 270 4.83 -15.14 13.54
CA PRO A 270 6.13 -15.78 13.46
C PRO A 270 6.14 -17.03 12.58
N GLU A 271 5.07 -17.84 12.61
CA GLU A 271 4.95 -19.07 11.83
C GLU A 271 4.96 -18.79 10.32
N PHE A 272 4.25 -17.75 9.89
CA PHE A 272 4.26 -17.33 8.47
C PHE A 272 5.55 -16.61 8.10
N HIS A 273 6.12 -15.81 9.00
CA HIS A 273 7.40 -15.16 8.77
C HIS A 273 8.49 -16.17 8.45
N ASP A 274 8.59 -17.24 9.26
CA ASP A 274 9.62 -18.26 9.10
C ASP A 274 9.51 -19.02 7.76
N GLN A 275 8.28 -19.20 7.25
CA GLN A 275 8.05 -19.74 5.93
C GLN A 275 8.39 -18.72 4.82
N LEU A 276 7.82 -17.51 4.91
CA LEU A 276 7.87 -16.52 3.83
C LEU A 276 9.29 -15.98 3.58
N LYS A 277 10.12 -15.86 4.62
CA LYS A 277 11.52 -15.41 4.47
C LYS A 277 12.38 -16.38 3.65
N ASN A 278 12.03 -17.69 3.66
CA ASN A 278 12.75 -18.70 2.89
C ASN A 278 12.28 -18.76 1.42
N GLU A 279 11.07 -18.31 1.13
CA GLU A 279 10.48 -18.42 -0.19
C GLU A 279 10.46 -17.11 -0.98
N ILE A 280 10.52 -15.96 -0.28
CA ILE A 280 10.46 -14.63 -0.91
C ILE A 280 11.76 -13.89 -0.67
N PRO A 281 12.50 -13.54 -1.72
CA PRO A 281 13.72 -12.73 -1.58
C PRO A 281 13.43 -11.40 -0.88
N PHE A 282 14.32 -10.98 0.01
CA PHE A 282 14.23 -9.71 0.72
C PHE A 282 12.97 -9.54 1.58
N TYR A 283 12.36 -10.66 2.01
CA TYR A 283 11.12 -10.58 2.81
C TYR A 283 11.31 -9.88 4.15
N GLU A 284 12.49 -10.04 4.76
CA GLU A 284 12.82 -9.47 6.07
C GLU A 284 12.98 -7.95 6.04
N GLU A 285 13.23 -7.35 4.87
CA GLU A 285 13.40 -5.90 4.72
C GLU A 285 12.16 -5.09 5.08
N ARG A 286 11.00 -5.72 5.08
CA ARG A 286 9.77 -5.09 5.58
C ARG A 286 9.78 -4.76 7.07
N TYR A 287 10.69 -5.40 7.83
CA TYR A 287 10.85 -5.17 9.27
C TYR A 287 11.89 -4.10 9.61
N LEU A 288 12.48 -3.43 8.64
CA LEU A 288 13.36 -2.28 8.88
C LEU A 288 12.65 -1.17 9.65
N ILE A 289 11.34 -1.09 9.54
CA ILE A 289 10.50 -0.10 10.22
C ILE A 289 9.44 -0.77 11.10
N LYS A 290 8.81 0.04 11.97
CA LYS A 290 7.72 -0.44 12.83
C LYS A 290 6.53 -0.91 12.00
N PRO A 291 5.87 -2.02 12.39
CA PRO A 291 4.64 -2.45 11.75
C PRO A 291 3.52 -1.44 12.03
N GLY A 292 2.55 -1.38 11.09
CA GLY A 292 1.44 -0.44 11.15
C GLY A 292 0.09 -1.08 11.45
N LEU A 293 -0.81 -0.28 12.04
CA LEU A 293 -2.23 -0.58 12.14
C LEU A 293 -2.86 -0.63 10.74
N THR A 294 -2.46 0.30 9.88
CA THR A 294 -2.70 0.31 8.43
C THR A 294 -1.39 0.45 7.67
N GLY A 295 -1.38 0.24 6.36
CA GLY A 295 -0.17 0.34 5.55
C GLY A 295 -0.46 0.43 4.06
N TRP A 296 0.57 0.77 3.28
CA TRP A 296 0.43 0.96 1.84
C TRP A 296 -0.05 -0.31 1.14
N ALA A 297 0.54 -1.46 1.46
CA ALA A 297 0.06 -2.75 0.95
C ALA A 297 -1.40 -3.02 1.30
N GLN A 298 -1.85 -2.67 2.52
CA GLN A 298 -3.22 -2.90 2.98
C GLN A 298 -4.27 -2.06 2.23
N VAL A 299 -3.91 -0.85 1.75
CA VAL A 299 -4.83 0.04 1.01
C VAL A 299 -4.76 -0.14 -0.50
N GLN A 300 -3.68 -0.70 -1.04
CA GLN A 300 -3.49 -0.92 -2.47
C GLN A 300 -3.82 -2.33 -2.92
N TYR A 301 -3.54 -3.34 -2.10
CA TYR A 301 -3.74 -4.74 -2.42
C TYR A 301 -4.79 -5.36 -1.51
N ARG A 302 -5.92 -5.69 -2.10
CA ARG A 302 -7.00 -6.37 -1.39
C ARG A 302 -6.70 -7.86 -1.38
N TYR A 303 -6.56 -8.44 -0.26
CA TYR A 303 -6.57 -9.86 0.08
C TYR A 303 -5.90 -10.89 -0.87
N GLY A 304 -5.05 -11.65 -0.26
CA GLY A 304 -4.54 -12.92 -0.69
C GLY A 304 -3.92 -13.63 0.51
N SER A 305 -3.98 -14.94 0.48
CA SER A 305 -3.45 -15.83 1.52
C SER A 305 -2.50 -16.87 0.91
N SER A 306 -1.77 -16.46 -0.15
CA SER A 306 -0.75 -17.26 -0.80
C SER A 306 0.63 -16.59 -0.68
N ILE A 307 1.69 -17.35 -0.95
CA ILE A 307 3.06 -16.85 -1.04
C ILE A 307 3.17 -15.77 -2.12
N LYS A 308 2.49 -15.94 -3.27
CA LYS A 308 2.43 -14.94 -4.33
C LYS A 308 1.81 -13.64 -3.85
N ASP A 309 0.74 -13.70 -3.05
CA ASP A 309 0.12 -12.52 -2.46
C ASP A 309 1.03 -11.84 -1.43
N ALA A 310 1.80 -12.62 -0.67
CA ALA A 310 2.78 -12.09 0.26
C ALA A 310 3.92 -11.36 -0.47
N ALA A 311 4.40 -11.92 -1.60
CA ALA A 311 5.37 -11.27 -2.46
C ALA A 311 4.84 -9.97 -3.08
N GLU A 312 3.59 -9.96 -3.52
CA GLU A 312 2.95 -8.75 -4.05
C GLU A 312 2.81 -7.66 -2.97
N LYS A 313 2.41 -8.03 -1.74
CA LYS A 313 2.33 -7.11 -0.60
C LYS A 313 3.71 -6.55 -0.24
N LEU A 314 4.77 -7.37 -0.29
CA LEU A 314 6.13 -6.93 -0.05
C LEU A 314 6.55 -5.82 -1.01
N GLN A 315 6.19 -5.90 -2.28
CA GLN A 315 6.49 -4.86 -3.27
C GLN A 315 5.91 -3.49 -2.87
N TYR A 316 4.68 -3.46 -2.33
CA TYR A 316 4.06 -2.25 -1.80
C TYR A 316 4.69 -1.82 -0.47
N ASP A 317 5.05 -2.75 0.41
CA ASP A 317 5.72 -2.44 1.67
C ASP A 317 7.09 -1.80 1.41
N LEU A 318 7.89 -2.32 0.46
CA LEU A 318 9.17 -1.75 0.05
C LEU A 318 9.01 -0.35 -0.58
N PHE A 319 7.96 -0.14 -1.39
CA PHE A 319 7.65 1.20 -1.90
C PHE A 319 7.42 2.18 -0.76
N TYR A 320 6.61 1.80 0.23
CA TYR A 320 6.37 2.63 1.40
C TYR A 320 7.67 2.91 2.18
N ILE A 321 8.48 1.91 2.45
CA ILE A 321 9.75 2.05 3.18
C ILE A 321 10.67 3.06 2.47
N LYS A 322 10.78 2.97 1.14
CA LYS A 322 11.58 3.90 0.34
C LYS A 322 11.02 5.33 0.37
N HIS A 323 9.71 5.50 0.17
CA HIS A 323 9.06 6.79 -0.04
C HIS A 323 8.34 7.35 1.19
N ARG A 324 8.53 6.75 2.38
CA ARG A 324 7.83 7.14 3.60
C ARG A 324 8.01 8.62 3.91
N SER A 325 6.90 9.28 4.19
CA SER A 325 6.80 10.70 4.53
C SER A 325 5.49 10.95 5.27
N LEU A 326 5.39 12.05 6.02
CA LEU A 326 4.14 12.41 6.72
C LEU A 326 2.96 12.59 5.75
N ILE A 327 3.22 13.07 4.53
CA ILE A 327 2.19 13.22 3.49
C ILE A 327 1.68 11.86 3.02
N LEU A 328 2.58 10.91 2.79
CA LEU A 328 2.20 9.54 2.41
C LEU A 328 1.45 8.85 3.54
N ASP A 329 1.89 9.00 4.80
CA ASP A 329 1.19 8.46 5.97
C ASP A 329 -0.23 9.00 6.06
N PHE A 330 -0.42 10.31 5.94
CA PHE A 330 -1.74 10.92 5.94
C PHE A 330 -2.61 10.42 4.80
N SER A 331 -2.05 10.28 3.59
CA SER A 331 -2.76 9.71 2.44
C SER A 331 -3.22 8.28 2.69
N ILE A 332 -2.40 7.46 3.35
CA ILE A 332 -2.75 6.08 3.71
C ILE A 332 -3.88 6.06 4.73
N ILE A 333 -3.83 6.93 5.75
CA ILE A 333 -4.89 7.06 6.75
C ILE A 333 -6.22 7.45 6.08
N LEU A 334 -6.22 8.45 5.20
CA LEU A 334 -7.43 8.86 4.47
C LEU A 334 -7.98 7.74 3.57
N LYS A 335 -7.12 7.02 2.86
CA LYS A 335 -7.53 5.84 2.07
C LYS A 335 -8.13 4.76 2.96
N THR A 336 -7.55 4.51 4.14
CA THR A 336 -8.07 3.53 5.12
C THR A 336 -9.46 3.91 5.59
N ILE A 337 -9.68 5.17 5.95
CA ILE A 337 -11.00 5.70 6.36
C ILE A 337 -12.03 5.49 5.24
N ASN A 338 -11.67 5.82 4.00
CA ASN A 338 -12.56 5.61 2.85
C ASN A 338 -12.90 4.12 2.64
N ILE A 339 -11.94 3.21 2.80
CA ILE A 339 -12.17 1.76 2.71
C ILE A 339 -13.13 1.29 3.81
N VAL A 340 -12.97 1.76 5.04
CA VAL A 340 -13.83 1.41 6.17
C VAL A 340 -15.25 1.92 5.94
N ILE A 341 -15.42 3.19 5.54
CA ILE A 341 -16.73 3.80 5.26
C ILE A 341 -17.46 3.08 4.12
N ARG A 342 -16.76 2.73 3.04
CA ARG A 342 -17.35 1.99 1.92
C ARG A 342 -17.60 0.51 2.21
N GLN A 343 -17.50 0.10 3.48
CA GLN A 343 -17.73 -1.25 3.95
C GLN A 343 -16.74 -2.29 3.37
N GLY A 344 -15.56 -1.84 2.95
CA GLY A 344 -14.48 -2.69 2.49
C GLY A 344 -13.63 -3.30 3.62
N GLY A 345 -14.02 -3.14 4.88
CA GLY A 345 -13.44 -3.86 6.01
C GLY A 345 -13.97 -5.31 6.03
N ARG A 346 -13.09 -6.27 6.20
CA ARG A 346 -13.48 -7.69 6.39
C ARG A 346 -13.93 -7.97 7.79
#